data_55bdea5cc4241f3b026f425eae51bd43
#
_entry.id   55bdea5cc4241f3b026f425eae51bd43
#
_cell.length_a   1.000
_cell.length_b   1.000
_cell.length_c   1.000
_cell.angle_alpha   90.00
_cell.angle_beta   90.00
_cell.angle_gamma   90.00
#
_symmetry.space_group_name_H-M   'P 1'
#
loop_
_entity.id
_entity.type
_entity.pdbx_description
1 polymer ?
#
loop_
_entity_poly.entity_id
_entity_poly.type
_entity_poly.pdbx_seq_one_letter_code
_entity_poly.pdbx_strand_id
1 'polypeptide(L)'
;MTAQLLSAWWLIVAACCAATVYALSAAFTMPRLGSESLVREAARRARIRGHVPVSVLKPLCGAEPRLFENLATFCEQNHPSYQLVFGVSSANDPAIAVVRRLQAAWPHRDIELVIDSRVHGSNLKVSNLINMATRARYDTLVVADSDIAVERDYLGIVTAPLADPAVGVVTCLYRARHVGGFWPRVGALFINEWFAPSVRVAHSTGSRDFGFGATLACSRATLQRIGGFAALKDCLADDYLLARHAREHGLATVLAPVLVETDVTEPTFATLWLRETRWLRTIRSVNPAGFASLPITFTSPWLVLGASLVALYGPHGALAPASTAAGMPAAALAALAASTVGGIVARIALHVRGSTGW
;
A
#
# COMPACT_ATOMS: atom_id res chain seq x y z
N MET A 1 -34.39 -8.33 -31.53
CA MET A 1 -33.27 -7.73 -30.78
C MET A 1 -32.31 -7.13 -31.80
N THR A 2 -32.00 -5.86 -31.70
CA THR A 2 -31.09 -5.20 -32.66
C THR A 2 -29.66 -5.72 -32.45
N ALA A 3 -28.84 -5.77 -33.51
CA ALA A 3 -27.42 -6.19 -33.41
C ALA A 3 -26.64 -5.39 -32.37
N GLN A 4 -27.02 -4.13 -32.16
CA GLN A 4 -26.43 -3.24 -31.14
C GLN A 4 -26.71 -3.70 -29.70
N LEU A 5 -27.91 -4.20 -29.39
CA LEU A 5 -28.24 -4.73 -28.06
C LEU A 5 -27.49 -6.04 -27.76
N LEU A 6 -27.33 -6.90 -28.78
CA LEU A 6 -26.53 -8.12 -28.66
C LEU A 6 -25.06 -7.82 -28.39
N SER A 7 -24.50 -6.84 -29.09
CA SER A 7 -23.08 -6.45 -28.88
C SER A 7 -22.87 -5.84 -27.48
N ALA A 8 -23.82 -5.06 -26.94
CA ALA A 8 -23.73 -4.49 -25.59
C ALA A 8 -23.71 -5.56 -24.50
N TRP A 9 -24.55 -6.62 -24.61
CA TRP A 9 -24.55 -7.74 -23.67
C TRP A 9 -23.20 -8.44 -23.61
N TRP A 10 -22.60 -8.73 -24.78
CA TRP A 10 -21.32 -9.39 -24.85
C TRP A 10 -20.16 -8.54 -24.33
N LEU A 11 -20.21 -7.22 -24.46
CA LEU A 11 -19.22 -6.32 -23.86
C LEU A 11 -19.30 -6.35 -22.32
N ILE A 12 -20.51 -6.36 -21.74
CA ILE A 12 -20.70 -6.48 -20.29
C ILE A 12 -20.20 -7.84 -19.79
N VAL A 13 -20.57 -8.93 -20.49
CA VAL A 13 -20.09 -10.28 -20.15
C VAL A 13 -18.56 -10.34 -20.21
N ALA A 14 -17.96 -9.82 -21.26
CA ALA A 14 -16.49 -9.81 -21.38
C ALA A 14 -15.81 -9.04 -20.25
N ALA A 15 -16.34 -7.88 -19.86
CA ALA A 15 -15.81 -7.09 -18.76
C ALA A 15 -15.96 -7.82 -17.39
N CYS A 16 -17.13 -8.42 -17.11
CA CYS A 16 -17.35 -9.22 -15.91
C CYS A 16 -16.41 -10.43 -15.85
N CYS A 17 -16.26 -11.16 -16.95
CA CYS A 17 -15.36 -12.30 -17.04
C CYS A 17 -13.90 -11.89 -16.88
N ALA A 18 -13.45 -10.81 -17.52
CA ALA A 18 -12.08 -10.30 -17.40
C ALA A 18 -11.78 -9.90 -15.94
N ALA A 19 -12.69 -9.18 -15.29
CA ALA A 19 -12.55 -8.80 -13.88
C ALA A 19 -12.51 -10.04 -12.95
N THR A 20 -13.32 -11.05 -13.24
CA THR A 20 -13.32 -12.31 -12.47
C THR A 20 -12.03 -13.09 -12.67
N VAL A 21 -11.54 -13.23 -13.90
CA VAL A 21 -10.24 -13.88 -14.18
C VAL A 21 -9.11 -13.15 -13.45
N TYR A 22 -9.11 -11.81 -13.48
CA TYR A 22 -8.14 -11.03 -12.72
C TYR A 22 -8.24 -11.29 -11.21
N ALA A 23 -9.46 -11.29 -10.63
CA ALA A 23 -9.67 -11.54 -9.21
C ALA A 23 -9.22 -12.96 -8.79
N LEU A 24 -9.51 -13.97 -9.61
CA LEU A 24 -9.04 -15.34 -9.40
C LEU A 24 -7.51 -15.43 -9.50
N SER A 25 -6.92 -14.77 -10.49
CA SER A 25 -5.46 -14.69 -10.61
C SER A 25 -4.84 -14.06 -9.37
N ALA A 26 -5.39 -12.93 -8.90
CA ALA A 26 -4.95 -12.29 -7.67
C ALA A 26 -5.09 -13.22 -6.44
N ALA A 27 -6.19 -13.98 -6.35
CA ALA A 27 -6.44 -14.86 -5.21
C ALA A 27 -5.54 -16.11 -5.18
N PHE A 28 -5.21 -16.70 -6.33
CA PHE A 28 -4.57 -18.01 -6.37
C PHE A 28 -3.11 -18.00 -6.84
N THR A 29 -2.66 -16.98 -7.56
CA THR A 29 -1.29 -16.88 -8.08
C THR A 29 -0.39 -15.92 -7.31
N MET A 30 -0.94 -15.22 -6.33
CA MET A 30 -0.20 -14.23 -5.55
C MET A 30 1.01 -14.84 -4.83
N PRO A 31 2.20 -14.18 -4.88
CA PRO A 31 3.29 -14.50 -3.97
C PRO A 31 2.82 -14.40 -2.52
N ARG A 32 3.35 -15.26 -1.67
CA ARG A 32 3.01 -15.29 -0.25
C ARG A 32 3.71 -14.18 0.56
N LEU A 33 3.79 -12.96 0.01
CA LEU A 33 4.34 -11.81 0.72
C LEU A 33 3.64 -11.65 2.07
N GLY A 34 4.43 -11.49 3.14
CA GLY A 34 3.92 -11.44 4.51
C GLY A 34 3.62 -12.80 5.14
N SER A 35 3.85 -13.93 4.44
CA SER A 35 3.72 -15.23 5.10
C SER A 35 4.77 -15.42 6.17
N GLU A 36 4.39 -16.06 7.27
CA GLU A 36 5.26 -16.28 8.41
C GLU A 36 6.58 -16.99 8.04
N SER A 37 6.52 -17.96 7.12
CA SER A 37 7.69 -18.68 6.63
C SER A 37 8.67 -17.78 5.88
N LEU A 38 8.17 -16.90 5.00
CA LEU A 38 9.00 -15.95 4.25
C LEU A 38 9.60 -14.88 5.18
N VAL A 39 8.80 -14.36 6.10
CA VAL A 39 9.26 -13.36 7.08
C VAL A 39 10.34 -13.95 7.99
N ARG A 40 10.13 -15.15 8.54
CA ARG A 40 11.13 -15.85 9.37
C ARG A 40 12.42 -16.11 8.60
N GLU A 41 12.34 -16.56 7.36
CA GLU A 41 13.53 -16.81 6.53
C GLU A 41 14.27 -15.50 6.21
N ALA A 42 13.54 -14.43 5.91
CA ALA A 42 14.15 -13.11 5.68
C ALA A 42 14.82 -12.57 6.94
N ALA A 43 14.19 -12.70 8.11
CA ALA A 43 14.77 -12.33 9.40
C ALA A 43 16.03 -13.14 9.70
N ARG A 44 16.01 -14.45 9.45
CA ARG A 44 17.18 -15.32 9.60
C ARG A 44 18.34 -14.88 8.70
N ARG A 45 18.06 -14.61 7.41
CA ARG A 45 19.06 -14.13 6.46
C ARG A 45 19.64 -12.78 6.87
N ALA A 46 18.81 -11.87 7.36
CA ALA A 46 19.25 -10.56 7.85
C ALA A 46 20.24 -10.71 9.02
N ARG A 47 19.94 -11.59 9.99
CA ARG A 47 20.84 -11.87 11.11
C ARG A 47 22.18 -12.48 10.68
N ILE A 48 22.17 -13.39 9.69
CA ILE A 48 23.41 -14.03 9.17
C ILE A 48 24.28 -13.00 8.43
N ARG A 49 23.68 -12.09 7.67
CA ARG A 49 24.41 -11.03 6.97
C ARG A 49 24.98 -9.96 7.89
N GLY A 50 24.51 -9.88 9.11
CA GLY A 50 24.80 -8.80 10.05
C GLY A 50 23.89 -7.58 9.85
N HIS A 51 23.69 -6.88 10.95
CA HIS A 51 22.85 -5.67 10.95
C HIS A 51 23.72 -4.43 10.71
N VAL A 52 23.29 -3.58 9.78
CA VAL A 52 23.90 -2.26 9.58
C VAL A 52 23.18 -1.22 10.43
N PRO A 53 23.88 -0.24 11.03
CA PRO A 53 23.22 0.82 11.80
C PRO A 53 22.23 1.62 10.94
N VAL A 54 21.06 1.99 11.51
CA VAL A 54 19.93 2.55 10.79
C VAL A 54 19.40 3.81 11.45
N SER A 55 19.17 4.89 10.69
CA SER A 55 18.35 6.02 11.11
C SER A 55 16.95 5.90 10.51
N VAL A 56 15.94 5.79 11.37
CA VAL A 56 14.53 5.77 10.97
C VAL A 56 13.99 7.18 11.04
N LEU A 57 13.47 7.69 9.93
CA LEU A 57 12.88 9.03 9.80
C LEU A 57 11.35 8.91 9.76
N LYS A 58 10.67 9.47 10.73
CA LYS A 58 9.20 9.48 10.81
C LYS A 58 8.69 10.91 10.85
N PRO A 59 8.29 11.48 9.70
CA PRO A 59 7.65 12.79 9.68
C PRO A 59 6.26 12.70 10.31
N LEU A 60 5.97 13.58 11.26
CA LEU A 60 4.72 13.62 12.01
C LEU A 60 3.97 14.93 11.72
N CYS A 61 2.64 14.86 11.78
CA CYS A 61 1.74 16.00 11.69
C CYS A 61 0.43 15.69 12.43
N GLY A 62 0.24 16.29 13.60
CA GLY A 62 -0.90 16.01 14.44
C GLY A 62 -0.79 14.70 15.23
N ALA A 63 -1.73 14.46 16.13
CA ALA A 63 -1.83 13.23 16.91
C ALA A 63 -2.96 12.35 16.34
N GLU A 64 -2.64 11.44 15.46
CA GLU A 64 -3.55 10.43 14.95
C GLU A 64 -4.02 9.48 16.09
N PRO A 65 -5.19 8.86 15.97
CA PRO A 65 -5.79 8.09 17.08
C PRO A 65 -4.90 7.01 17.70
N ARG A 66 -3.98 6.42 16.93
CA ARG A 66 -3.09 5.35 17.40
C ARG A 66 -1.60 5.70 17.22
N LEU A 67 -1.30 7.00 17.19
CA LEU A 67 0.07 7.44 16.94
C LEU A 67 1.06 6.83 17.93
N PHE A 68 0.75 6.81 19.23
CA PHE A 68 1.64 6.23 20.25
C PHE A 68 1.92 4.75 19.98
N GLU A 69 0.88 3.95 19.76
CA GLU A 69 0.99 2.51 19.54
C GLU A 69 1.77 2.20 18.25
N ASN A 70 1.53 2.95 17.18
CA ASN A 70 2.25 2.77 15.91
C ASN A 70 3.73 3.10 16.07
N LEU A 71 4.06 4.23 16.70
CA LEU A 71 5.44 4.62 16.93
C LEU A 71 6.16 3.69 17.91
N ALA A 72 5.45 3.14 18.92
CA ALA A 72 5.99 2.18 19.89
C ALA A 72 6.54 0.92 19.21
N THR A 73 5.93 0.44 18.12
CA THR A 73 6.43 -0.72 17.37
C THR A 73 7.84 -0.50 16.81
N PHE A 74 8.22 0.74 16.53
CA PHE A 74 9.59 1.09 16.12
C PHE A 74 10.56 1.14 17.30
N CYS A 75 10.09 1.39 18.51
CA CYS A 75 10.90 1.32 19.72
C CYS A 75 11.21 -0.12 20.14
N GLU A 76 10.39 -1.09 19.71
CA GLU A 76 10.49 -2.51 20.08
C GLU A 76 11.28 -3.37 19.06
N GLN A 77 12.02 -2.75 18.15
CA GLN A 77 12.73 -3.50 17.11
C GLN A 77 13.86 -4.38 17.66
N ASN A 78 13.97 -5.61 17.13
CA ASN A 78 15.06 -6.55 17.35
C ASN A 78 16.27 -6.18 16.49
N HIS A 79 16.77 -4.93 16.63
CA HIS A 79 17.90 -4.44 15.87
C HIS A 79 18.95 -3.86 16.82
N PRO A 80 20.25 -4.24 16.70
CA PRO A 80 21.26 -3.90 17.70
C PRO A 80 21.61 -2.39 17.73
N SER A 81 21.50 -1.70 16.59
CA SER A 81 21.93 -0.31 16.49
C SER A 81 21.02 0.46 15.56
N TYR A 82 20.14 1.29 16.10
CA TYR A 82 19.30 2.19 15.32
C TYR A 82 18.92 3.46 16.09
N GLN A 83 18.62 4.50 15.37
CA GLN A 83 18.13 5.79 15.83
C GLN A 83 16.71 5.99 15.29
N LEU A 84 15.83 6.55 16.11
CA LEU A 84 14.51 7.05 15.70
C LEU A 84 14.54 8.57 15.69
N VAL A 85 14.27 9.17 14.53
CA VAL A 85 14.15 10.61 14.36
C VAL A 85 12.72 10.93 14.02
N PHE A 86 12.03 11.60 14.93
CA PHE A 86 10.68 12.11 14.73
C PHE A 86 10.75 13.59 14.39
N GLY A 87 10.03 14.03 13.36
CA GLY A 87 10.04 15.43 12.93
C GLY A 87 8.65 16.03 12.92
N VAL A 88 8.53 17.26 13.43
CA VAL A 88 7.33 18.09 13.34
C VAL A 88 7.69 19.49 12.83
N SER A 89 6.77 20.12 12.09
CA SER A 89 6.98 21.46 11.54
C SER A 89 6.53 22.59 12.49
N SER A 90 5.83 22.26 13.57
CA SER A 90 5.31 23.25 14.51
C SER A 90 5.67 22.90 15.94
N ALA A 91 6.08 23.91 16.74
CA ALA A 91 6.33 23.75 18.17
C ALA A 91 5.05 23.45 18.99
N ASN A 92 3.89 23.67 18.41
CA ASN A 92 2.58 23.39 19.02
C ASN A 92 1.94 22.10 18.49
N ASP A 93 2.69 21.26 17.75
CA ASP A 93 2.15 20.00 17.21
C ASP A 93 1.86 19.01 18.37
N PRO A 94 0.64 18.46 18.46
CA PRO A 94 0.29 17.50 19.52
C PRO A 94 1.09 16.20 19.46
N ALA A 95 1.70 15.84 18.31
CA ALA A 95 2.61 14.70 18.22
C ALA A 95 3.83 14.82 19.14
N ILE A 96 4.23 16.05 19.52
CA ILE A 96 5.35 16.29 20.45
C ILE A 96 5.12 15.59 21.79
N ALA A 97 3.90 15.68 22.32
CA ALA A 97 3.56 15.02 23.58
C ALA A 97 3.65 13.49 23.47
N VAL A 98 3.27 12.94 22.31
CA VAL A 98 3.39 11.50 22.03
C VAL A 98 4.85 11.06 21.98
N VAL A 99 5.72 11.81 21.29
CA VAL A 99 7.17 11.49 21.21
C VAL A 99 7.82 11.58 22.60
N ARG A 100 7.48 12.59 23.40
CA ARG A 100 7.99 12.69 24.79
C ARG A 100 7.58 11.49 25.64
N ARG A 101 6.35 10.98 25.50
CA ARG A 101 5.91 9.75 26.16
C ARG A 101 6.72 8.54 25.71
N LEU A 102 7.06 8.45 24.42
CA LEU A 102 7.94 7.38 23.92
C LEU A 102 9.35 7.48 24.51
N GLN A 103 9.94 8.67 24.56
CA GLN A 103 11.25 8.89 25.20
C GLN A 103 11.25 8.48 26.68
N ALA A 104 10.18 8.75 27.40
CA ALA A 104 10.02 8.33 28.79
C ALA A 104 9.82 6.81 28.93
N ALA A 105 9.07 6.17 28.01
CA ALA A 105 8.80 4.73 28.05
C ALA A 105 10.00 3.88 27.60
N TRP A 106 10.84 4.39 26.72
CA TRP A 106 12.04 3.73 26.18
C TRP A 106 13.31 4.58 26.37
N PRO A 107 13.76 4.85 27.63
CA PRO A 107 14.85 5.79 27.91
C PRO A 107 16.22 5.33 27.36
N HIS A 108 16.37 4.05 27.05
CA HIS A 108 17.62 3.52 26.47
C HIS A 108 17.60 3.55 24.92
N ARG A 109 16.49 3.93 24.31
CA ARG A 109 16.43 4.04 22.84
C ARG A 109 16.91 5.41 22.42
N ASP A 110 17.64 5.42 21.32
CA ASP A 110 18.07 6.67 20.69
C ASP A 110 16.88 7.30 19.94
N ILE A 111 16.13 8.14 20.66
CA ILE A 111 14.94 8.83 20.15
C ILE A 111 15.20 10.33 20.13
N GLU A 112 15.25 10.90 18.94
CA GLU A 112 15.43 12.33 18.70
C GLU A 112 14.13 12.96 18.17
N LEU A 113 13.78 14.14 18.69
CA LEU A 113 12.66 14.94 18.23
C LEU A 113 13.20 16.22 17.57
N VAL A 114 12.90 16.39 16.29
CA VAL A 114 13.22 17.55 15.49
C VAL A 114 11.98 18.43 15.38
N ILE A 115 12.09 19.67 15.83
CA ILE A 115 11.04 20.69 15.69
C ILE A 115 11.61 21.76 14.77
N ASP A 116 11.18 21.81 13.53
CA ASP A 116 11.75 22.70 12.52
C ASP A 116 10.68 23.13 11.51
N SER A 117 10.37 24.41 11.48
CA SER A 117 9.32 25.02 10.66
C SER A 117 9.78 25.42 9.24
N ARG A 118 11.04 25.18 8.89
CA ARG A 118 11.55 25.53 7.56
C ARG A 118 10.84 24.74 6.48
N VAL A 119 10.33 25.45 5.49
CA VAL A 119 9.66 24.91 4.32
C VAL A 119 10.59 25.02 3.12
N HIS A 120 10.79 23.93 2.40
CA HIS A 120 11.72 23.84 1.26
C HIS A 120 11.00 23.73 -0.08
N GLY A 121 9.71 23.39 -0.08
CA GLY A 121 8.89 23.25 -1.28
C GLY A 121 7.43 23.01 -0.93
N SER A 122 6.61 22.72 -1.94
CA SER A 122 5.16 22.53 -1.78
C SER A 122 4.78 21.25 -1.02
N ASN A 123 5.65 20.23 -1.01
CA ASN A 123 5.44 19.02 -0.21
C ASN A 123 5.99 19.21 1.20
N LEU A 124 5.09 19.44 2.16
CA LEU A 124 5.45 19.68 3.55
C LEU A 124 6.06 18.46 4.25
N LYS A 125 5.65 17.23 3.87
CA LYS A 125 6.26 15.99 4.36
C LYS A 125 7.74 15.93 3.95
N VAL A 126 8.04 16.23 2.70
CA VAL A 126 9.42 16.25 2.20
C VAL A 126 10.22 17.37 2.84
N SER A 127 9.63 18.56 3.06
CA SER A 127 10.27 19.64 3.82
C SER A 127 10.67 19.18 5.22
N ASN A 128 9.79 18.47 5.93
CA ASN A 128 10.08 17.87 7.23
C ASN A 128 11.21 16.84 7.13
N LEU A 129 11.20 15.94 6.12
CA LEU A 129 12.27 14.97 5.89
C LEU A 129 13.64 15.61 5.63
N ILE A 130 13.70 16.74 4.89
CA ILE A 130 14.94 17.51 4.67
C ILE A 130 15.49 18.01 6.02
N ASN A 131 14.62 18.55 6.87
CA ASN A 131 15.00 19.04 8.21
C ASN A 131 15.51 17.90 9.11
N MET A 132 14.78 16.76 9.11
CA MET A 132 15.13 15.58 9.89
C MET A 132 16.44 14.90 9.43
N ALA A 133 16.71 14.87 8.13
CA ALA A 133 17.87 14.20 7.55
C ALA A 133 19.21 14.76 8.08
N THR A 134 19.22 16.01 8.55
CA THR A 134 20.39 16.64 9.19
C THR A 134 20.74 16.00 10.54
N ARG A 135 19.78 15.30 11.16
CA ARG A 135 19.92 14.61 12.47
C ARG A 135 20.11 13.10 12.32
N ALA A 136 19.97 12.56 11.12
CA ALA A 136 20.23 11.15 10.85
C ALA A 136 21.72 10.84 10.97
N ARG A 137 22.11 9.96 11.90
CA ARG A 137 23.51 9.62 12.19
C ARG A 137 24.07 8.56 11.25
N TYR A 138 23.22 7.64 10.81
CA TYR A 138 23.65 6.46 10.06
C TYR A 138 23.42 6.61 8.56
N ASP A 139 24.20 5.85 7.80
CA ASP A 139 24.15 5.88 6.33
C ASP A 139 22.97 5.11 5.75
N THR A 140 22.42 4.16 6.50
CA THR A 140 21.18 3.49 6.12
C THR A 140 20.01 4.28 6.68
N LEU A 141 19.12 4.69 5.79
CA LEU A 141 17.93 5.48 6.11
C LEU A 141 16.68 4.65 5.86
N VAL A 142 15.74 4.71 6.79
CA VAL A 142 14.39 4.15 6.62
C VAL A 142 13.39 5.27 6.86
N VAL A 143 12.60 5.60 5.84
CA VAL A 143 11.47 6.55 5.95
C VAL A 143 10.19 5.73 6.07
N ALA A 144 9.34 6.06 7.03
CA ALA A 144 8.03 5.45 7.20
C ALA A 144 7.01 6.47 7.69
N ASP A 145 5.79 6.42 7.15
CA ASP A 145 4.68 7.31 7.53
C ASP A 145 4.26 7.11 9.00
N SER A 146 3.60 8.11 9.60
CA SER A 146 3.23 8.15 11.03
C SER A 146 2.30 7.03 11.46
N ASP A 147 1.36 6.66 10.59
CA ASP A 147 0.31 5.66 10.78
C ASP A 147 0.77 4.20 10.63
N ILE A 148 2.06 3.98 10.39
CA ILE A 148 2.62 2.64 10.14
C ILE A 148 3.03 1.97 11.45
N ALA A 149 2.56 0.72 11.60
CA ALA A 149 3.02 -0.23 12.62
C ALA A 149 3.80 -1.39 11.97
N VAL A 150 4.79 -1.91 12.67
CA VAL A 150 5.75 -2.88 12.14
C VAL A 150 6.03 -4.02 13.13
N GLU A 151 6.42 -5.18 12.61
CA GLU A 151 6.86 -6.32 13.40
C GLU A 151 8.29 -6.12 13.93
N ARG A 152 8.67 -6.87 14.98
CA ARG A 152 9.96 -6.70 15.70
C ARG A 152 11.21 -6.90 14.84
N ASP A 153 11.17 -7.73 13.80
CA ASP A 153 12.32 -8.00 12.92
C ASP A 153 12.33 -7.11 11.65
N TYR A 154 11.41 -6.14 11.57
CA TYR A 154 11.20 -5.30 10.40
C TYR A 154 12.49 -4.59 9.92
N LEU A 155 13.20 -3.88 10.81
CA LEU A 155 14.39 -3.13 10.42
C LEU A 155 15.46 -4.02 9.79
N GLY A 156 15.70 -5.18 10.36
CA GLY A 156 16.65 -6.15 9.81
C GLY A 156 16.25 -6.63 8.42
N ILE A 157 14.94 -6.92 8.21
CA ILE A 157 14.43 -7.42 6.94
C ILE A 157 14.52 -6.37 5.83
N VAL A 158 14.14 -5.12 6.13
CA VAL A 158 14.10 -4.06 5.09
C VAL A 158 15.47 -3.50 4.74
N THR A 159 16.44 -3.62 5.64
CA THR A 159 17.80 -3.11 5.38
C THR A 159 18.73 -4.16 4.78
N ALA A 160 18.48 -5.46 5.02
CA ALA A 160 19.33 -6.54 4.51
C ALA A 160 19.56 -6.54 2.99
N PRO A 161 18.56 -6.22 2.13
CA PRO A 161 18.79 -6.14 0.68
C PRO A 161 19.74 -5.03 0.26
N LEU A 162 19.89 -3.95 1.04
CA LEU A 162 20.78 -2.83 0.74
C LEU A 162 22.28 -3.20 0.85
N ALA A 163 22.62 -4.38 1.36
CA ALA A 163 23.97 -4.91 1.28
C ALA A 163 24.42 -5.24 -0.15
N ASP A 164 23.47 -5.41 -1.07
CA ASP A 164 23.75 -5.52 -2.49
C ASP A 164 23.85 -4.11 -3.10
N PRO A 165 25.01 -3.70 -3.66
CA PRO A 165 25.18 -2.36 -4.23
C PRO A 165 24.28 -2.09 -5.44
N ALA A 166 23.69 -3.11 -6.06
CA ALA A 166 22.70 -2.96 -7.12
C ALA A 166 21.32 -2.54 -6.58
N VAL A 167 21.06 -2.69 -5.28
CA VAL A 167 19.77 -2.32 -4.66
C VAL A 167 19.82 -0.88 -4.18
N GLY A 168 19.01 -0.03 -4.77
CA GLY A 168 18.89 1.38 -4.39
C GLY A 168 17.82 1.62 -3.32
N VAL A 169 16.66 0.99 -3.46
CA VAL A 169 15.51 1.22 -2.58
C VAL A 169 14.84 -0.10 -2.21
N VAL A 170 14.48 -0.22 -0.94
CA VAL A 170 13.61 -1.29 -0.45
C VAL A 170 12.30 -0.67 0.03
N THR A 171 11.18 -1.25 -0.37
CA THR A 171 9.83 -0.82 0.04
C THR A 171 9.03 -2.00 0.57
N CYS A 172 7.98 -1.73 1.35
CA CYS A 172 7.07 -2.76 1.88
C CYS A 172 5.67 -2.57 1.33
N LEU A 173 5.03 -3.69 1.00
CA LEU A 173 3.59 -3.70 0.87
C LEU A 173 2.96 -3.59 2.26
N TYR A 174 1.78 -3.01 2.32
CA TYR A 174 1.07 -2.82 3.57
C TYR A 174 -0.34 -3.41 3.53
N ARG A 175 -0.86 -3.72 4.71
CA ARG A 175 -2.27 -4.06 4.94
C ARG A 175 -2.91 -2.98 5.79
N ALA A 176 -4.18 -2.70 5.53
CA ALA A 176 -4.92 -1.72 6.28
C ALA A 176 -5.56 -2.36 7.52
N ARG A 177 -5.44 -1.64 8.64
CA ARG A 177 -6.18 -1.87 9.86
C ARG A 177 -7.19 -0.73 10.03
N HIS A 178 -8.46 -1.06 10.12
CA HIS A 178 -9.49 -0.06 10.38
C HIS A 178 -9.47 0.38 11.85
N VAL A 179 -9.56 1.67 12.08
CA VAL A 179 -9.66 2.27 13.40
C VAL A 179 -10.96 3.06 13.51
N GLY A 180 -11.91 2.54 14.26
CA GLY A 180 -13.22 3.17 14.45
C GLY A 180 -14.35 2.51 13.66
N GLY A 181 -15.27 3.34 13.14
CA GLY A 181 -16.59 2.92 12.66
C GLY A 181 -16.65 2.33 11.25
N PHE A 182 -17.75 2.63 10.53
CA PHE A 182 -18.06 2.03 9.23
C PHE A 182 -17.10 2.45 8.11
N TRP A 183 -16.83 3.75 7.96
CA TRP A 183 -16.03 4.26 6.84
C TRP A 183 -14.57 3.82 6.87
N PRO A 184 -13.90 3.75 8.04
CA PRO A 184 -12.58 3.13 8.12
C PRO A 184 -12.55 1.68 7.64
N ARG A 185 -13.62 0.89 7.90
CA ARG A 185 -13.72 -0.49 7.39
C ARG A 185 -13.82 -0.54 5.87
N VAL A 186 -14.61 0.37 5.27
CA VAL A 186 -14.72 0.49 3.82
C VAL A 186 -13.37 0.84 3.19
N GLY A 187 -12.64 1.82 3.77
CA GLY A 187 -11.32 2.19 3.29
C GLY A 187 -10.28 1.07 3.46
N ALA A 188 -10.35 0.32 4.56
CA ALA A 188 -9.47 -0.84 4.75
C ALA A 188 -9.72 -1.94 3.72
N LEU A 189 -10.98 -2.20 3.33
CA LEU A 189 -11.31 -3.13 2.25
C LEU A 189 -10.70 -2.69 0.91
N PHE A 190 -10.70 -1.40 0.61
CA PHE A 190 -10.07 -0.88 -0.60
C PHE A 190 -8.57 -1.26 -0.67
N ILE A 191 -7.86 -1.07 0.42
CA ILE A 191 -6.44 -1.42 0.51
C ILE A 191 -6.23 -2.93 0.44
N ASN A 192 -6.96 -3.69 1.27
CA ASN A 192 -6.69 -5.12 1.47
C ASN A 192 -7.18 -5.98 0.32
N GLU A 193 -8.30 -5.60 -0.35
CA GLU A 193 -8.93 -6.43 -1.38
C GLU A 193 -8.75 -5.93 -2.81
N TRP A 194 -8.18 -4.74 -2.97
CA TRP A 194 -7.85 -4.23 -4.29
C TRP A 194 -6.37 -3.83 -4.41
N PHE A 195 -5.88 -2.88 -3.59
CA PHE A 195 -4.53 -2.34 -3.72
C PHE A 195 -3.47 -3.41 -3.47
N ALA A 196 -3.49 -4.08 -2.33
CA ALA A 196 -2.48 -5.08 -1.99
C ALA A 196 -2.47 -6.28 -2.96
N PRO A 197 -3.62 -6.86 -3.38
CA PRO A 197 -3.66 -7.84 -4.45
C PRO A 197 -3.09 -7.34 -5.78
N SER A 198 -3.41 -6.09 -6.18
CA SER A 198 -2.90 -5.51 -7.43
C SER A 198 -1.38 -5.40 -7.45
N VAL A 199 -0.78 -4.97 -6.35
CA VAL A 199 0.69 -4.92 -6.19
C VAL A 199 1.30 -6.32 -6.28
N ARG A 200 0.68 -7.31 -5.63
CA ARG A 200 1.16 -8.71 -5.66
C ARG A 200 1.11 -9.30 -7.07
N VAL A 201 0.02 -9.07 -7.81
CA VAL A 201 -0.08 -9.48 -9.22
C VAL A 201 1.01 -8.81 -10.04
N ALA A 202 1.16 -7.49 -9.95
CA ALA A 202 2.20 -6.76 -10.67
C ALA A 202 3.61 -7.26 -10.33
N HIS A 203 3.88 -7.53 -9.05
CA HIS A 203 5.17 -8.10 -8.62
C HIS A 203 5.39 -9.51 -9.19
N SER A 204 4.37 -10.36 -9.21
CA SER A 204 4.46 -11.74 -9.75
C SER A 204 4.70 -11.77 -11.25
N THR A 205 4.21 -10.76 -11.98
CA THR A 205 4.46 -10.59 -13.43
C THR A 205 5.77 -9.88 -13.76
N GLY A 206 6.62 -9.66 -12.76
CA GLY A 206 7.98 -9.12 -12.93
C GLY A 206 8.10 -7.61 -12.74
N SER A 207 7.02 -6.87 -12.45
CA SER A 207 7.12 -5.44 -12.15
C SER A 207 8.00 -5.19 -10.91
N ARG A 208 8.81 -4.15 -10.99
CA ARG A 208 9.60 -3.59 -9.88
C ARG A 208 9.31 -2.11 -9.70
N ASP A 209 8.24 -1.63 -10.31
CA ASP A 209 7.89 -0.22 -10.40
C ASP A 209 7.04 0.18 -9.18
N PHE A 210 7.65 0.06 -8.00
CA PHE A 210 7.04 0.33 -6.71
C PHE A 210 7.82 1.40 -5.94
N GLY A 211 7.13 2.08 -5.04
CA GLY A 211 7.65 2.96 -4.01
C GLY A 211 6.47 3.34 -3.13
N PHE A 212 6.47 2.90 -1.86
CA PHE A 212 5.35 3.12 -0.95
C PHE A 212 5.83 3.87 0.29
N GLY A 213 5.15 4.95 0.65
CA GLY A 213 5.43 5.77 1.81
C GLY A 213 5.38 5.02 3.14
N ALA A 214 4.67 3.88 3.17
CA ALA A 214 4.67 2.97 4.31
C ALA A 214 6.09 2.51 4.71
N THR A 215 6.99 2.35 3.73
CA THR A 215 8.41 2.05 3.97
C THR A 215 9.23 2.38 2.75
N LEU A 216 10.27 3.18 2.94
CA LEU A 216 11.33 3.41 1.96
C LEU A 216 12.68 3.31 2.68
N ALA A 217 13.43 2.23 2.43
CA ALA A 217 14.79 2.09 2.93
C ALA A 217 15.79 2.30 1.79
N CYS A 218 16.82 3.11 2.02
CA CYS A 218 17.89 3.38 1.07
C CYS A 218 19.18 3.76 1.80
N SER A 219 20.31 3.73 1.08
CA SER A 219 21.55 4.29 1.60
C SER A 219 21.57 5.82 1.42
N ARG A 220 22.34 6.51 2.26
CA ARG A 220 22.62 7.94 2.09
C ARG A 220 23.26 8.22 0.73
N ALA A 221 24.14 7.32 0.27
CA ALA A 221 24.75 7.43 -1.06
C ALA A 221 23.71 7.37 -2.18
N THR A 222 22.74 6.42 -2.10
CA THR A 222 21.62 6.38 -3.05
C THR A 222 20.80 7.66 -3.01
N LEU A 223 20.46 8.14 -1.81
CA LEU A 223 19.70 9.38 -1.65
C LEU A 223 20.44 10.59 -2.24
N GLN A 224 21.76 10.71 -2.00
CA GLN A 224 22.58 11.78 -2.59
C GLN A 224 22.64 11.68 -4.12
N ARG A 225 22.77 10.47 -4.66
CA ARG A 225 22.82 10.22 -6.11
C ARG A 225 21.58 10.68 -6.85
N ILE A 226 20.41 10.62 -6.21
CA ILE A 226 19.13 11.09 -6.78
C ILE A 226 18.83 12.57 -6.48
N GLY A 227 19.79 13.31 -5.88
CA GLY A 227 19.62 14.73 -5.54
C GLY A 227 19.05 15.00 -4.15
N GLY A 228 19.04 13.99 -3.27
CA GLY A 228 18.53 14.09 -1.90
C GLY A 228 17.01 14.21 -1.83
N PHE A 229 16.47 14.39 -0.64
CA PHE A 229 15.03 14.71 -0.48
C PHE A 229 14.66 16.02 -1.18
N ALA A 230 15.61 16.93 -1.41
CA ALA A 230 15.36 18.20 -2.10
C ALA A 230 14.85 18.01 -3.54
N ALA A 231 15.23 16.93 -4.23
CA ALA A 231 14.72 16.60 -5.55
C ALA A 231 13.21 16.27 -5.57
N LEU A 232 12.62 15.97 -4.40
CA LEU A 232 11.23 15.55 -4.24
C LEU A 232 10.34 16.64 -3.59
N LYS A 233 10.90 17.80 -3.25
CA LYS A 233 10.24 18.82 -2.42
C LYS A 233 8.96 19.41 -2.99
N ASP A 234 8.77 19.32 -4.30
CA ASP A 234 7.58 19.82 -5.01
C ASP A 234 6.75 18.69 -5.66
N CYS A 235 7.03 17.43 -5.30
CA CYS A 235 6.38 16.26 -5.86
C CYS A 235 5.26 15.74 -4.95
N LEU A 236 4.11 15.39 -5.52
CA LEU A 236 3.00 14.78 -4.78
C LEU A 236 3.29 13.32 -4.39
N ALA A 237 3.90 12.56 -5.29
CA ALA A 237 4.24 11.14 -5.14
C ALA A 237 5.71 10.97 -4.75
N ASP A 238 6.13 11.57 -3.65
CA ASP A 238 7.52 11.58 -3.18
C ASP A 238 8.10 10.17 -3.00
N ASP A 239 7.29 9.25 -2.51
CA ASP A 239 7.64 7.85 -2.29
C ASP A 239 7.91 7.08 -3.60
N TYR A 240 6.99 7.14 -4.54
CA TYR A 240 7.14 6.51 -5.85
C TYR A 240 8.33 7.11 -6.62
N LEU A 241 8.45 8.44 -6.60
CA LEU A 241 9.50 9.16 -7.33
C LEU A 241 10.89 8.92 -6.74
N LEU A 242 11.04 8.78 -5.42
CA LEU A 242 12.29 8.36 -4.81
C LEU A 242 12.76 7.02 -5.39
N ALA A 243 11.89 6.03 -5.41
CA ALA A 243 12.20 4.71 -5.96
C ALA A 243 12.42 4.77 -7.48
N ARG A 244 11.65 5.56 -8.21
CA ARG A 244 11.80 5.76 -9.66
C ARG A 244 13.14 6.41 -10.01
N HIS A 245 13.54 7.49 -9.34
CA HIS A 245 14.83 8.14 -9.56
C HIS A 245 16.01 7.17 -9.29
N ALA A 246 15.90 6.32 -8.26
CA ALA A 246 16.91 5.28 -8.03
C ALA A 246 17.01 4.32 -9.24
N ARG A 247 15.86 3.87 -9.80
CA ARG A 247 15.83 3.02 -11.01
C ARG A 247 16.40 3.73 -12.25
N GLU A 248 16.11 5.00 -12.43
CA GLU A 248 16.65 5.84 -13.51
C GLU A 248 18.20 5.95 -13.43
N HIS A 249 18.77 5.77 -12.24
CA HIS A 249 20.21 5.67 -12.02
C HIS A 249 20.74 4.21 -12.06
N GLY A 250 19.96 3.26 -12.58
CA GLY A 250 20.35 1.86 -12.73
C GLY A 250 20.33 1.03 -11.46
N LEU A 251 19.70 1.50 -10.39
CA LEU A 251 19.57 0.77 -9.14
C LEU A 251 18.22 0.02 -9.08
N ALA A 252 18.22 -1.14 -8.43
CA ALA A 252 17.01 -1.95 -8.28
C ALA A 252 16.12 -1.45 -7.12
N THR A 253 14.80 -1.60 -7.29
CA THR A 253 13.83 -1.52 -6.19
C THR A 253 13.43 -2.93 -5.75
N VAL A 254 13.48 -3.20 -4.46
CA VAL A 254 13.11 -4.48 -3.85
C VAL A 254 11.83 -4.32 -3.04
N LEU A 255 10.84 -5.17 -3.30
CA LEU A 255 9.68 -5.32 -2.43
C LEU A 255 10.03 -6.33 -1.33
N ALA A 256 10.11 -5.86 -0.10
CA ALA A 256 10.46 -6.72 1.03
C ALA A 256 9.37 -7.77 1.30
N PRO A 257 9.72 -8.96 1.80
CA PRO A 257 8.75 -10.01 2.06
C PRO A 257 7.89 -9.78 3.31
N VAL A 258 8.13 -8.71 4.07
CA VAL A 258 7.35 -8.32 5.24
C VAL A 258 6.22 -7.37 4.85
N LEU A 259 5.04 -7.54 5.45
CA LEU A 259 3.94 -6.59 5.40
C LEU A 259 4.00 -5.67 6.62
N VAL A 260 3.72 -4.39 6.40
CA VAL A 260 3.51 -3.44 7.48
C VAL A 260 2.02 -3.10 7.60
N GLU A 261 1.58 -2.57 8.72
CA GLU A 261 0.19 -2.16 8.93
C GLU A 261 0.06 -0.65 8.79
N THR A 262 -0.99 -0.18 8.11
CA THR A 262 -1.39 1.23 8.05
C THR A 262 -2.76 1.39 8.70
N ASP A 263 -2.96 2.43 9.48
CA ASP A 263 -4.25 2.74 10.09
C ASP A 263 -5.14 3.50 9.10
N VAL A 264 -6.39 3.07 9.01
CA VAL A 264 -7.45 3.77 8.25
C VAL A 264 -8.39 4.38 9.27
N THR A 265 -8.42 5.70 9.32
CA THR A 265 -9.05 6.48 10.41
C THR A 265 -10.15 7.42 9.92
N GLU A 266 -10.42 7.52 8.62
CA GLU A 266 -11.37 8.47 8.03
C GLU A 266 -12.80 8.25 8.55
N PRO A 267 -13.35 9.16 9.38
CA PRO A 267 -14.59 8.88 10.10
C PRO A 267 -15.84 9.07 9.25
N THR A 268 -15.74 9.71 8.08
CA THR A 268 -16.87 10.04 7.21
C THR A 268 -16.61 9.64 5.76
N PHE A 269 -17.70 9.50 4.97
CA PHE A 269 -17.59 9.31 3.53
C PHE A 269 -16.78 10.41 2.85
N ALA A 270 -16.98 11.65 3.23
CA ALA A 270 -16.31 12.80 2.60
C ALA A 270 -14.79 12.74 2.80
N THR A 271 -14.32 12.43 4.00
CA THR A 271 -12.88 12.30 4.29
C THR A 271 -12.26 11.10 3.58
N LEU A 272 -12.96 9.96 3.56
CA LEU A 272 -12.53 8.78 2.80
C LEU A 272 -12.46 9.06 1.31
N TRP A 273 -13.49 9.70 0.74
CA TRP A 273 -13.53 10.08 -0.68
C TRP A 273 -12.38 11.00 -1.08
N LEU A 274 -12.05 11.97 -0.23
CA LEU A 274 -10.90 12.88 -0.46
C LEU A 274 -9.59 12.11 -0.49
N ARG A 275 -9.37 11.16 0.45
CA ARG A 275 -8.18 10.31 0.46
C ARG A 275 -8.07 9.47 -0.80
N GLU A 276 -9.13 8.73 -1.15
CA GLU A 276 -9.13 7.84 -2.32
C GLU A 276 -8.96 8.63 -3.62
N THR A 277 -9.61 9.79 -3.74
CA THR A 277 -9.45 10.66 -4.90
C THR A 277 -8.02 11.18 -5.03
N ARG A 278 -7.36 11.54 -3.92
CA ARG A 278 -5.96 11.94 -3.91
C ARG A 278 -5.07 10.78 -4.40
N TRP A 279 -5.29 9.57 -3.92
CA TRP A 279 -4.54 8.40 -4.36
C TRP A 279 -4.72 8.09 -5.85
N LEU A 280 -5.96 8.12 -6.33
CA LEU A 280 -6.24 7.91 -7.76
C LEU A 280 -5.59 8.97 -8.64
N ARG A 281 -5.58 10.24 -8.21
CA ARG A 281 -4.86 11.32 -8.91
C ARG A 281 -3.35 11.07 -8.92
N THR A 282 -2.79 10.61 -7.81
CA THR A 282 -1.38 10.25 -7.72
C THR A 282 -1.04 9.10 -8.67
N ILE A 283 -1.81 8.01 -8.65
CA ILE A 283 -1.63 6.86 -9.56
C ILE A 283 -1.71 7.32 -11.02
N ARG A 284 -2.71 8.13 -11.37
CA ARG A 284 -2.85 8.67 -12.72
C ARG A 284 -1.63 9.47 -13.16
N SER A 285 -1.03 10.25 -12.27
CA SER A 285 0.12 11.10 -12.61
C SER A 285 1.42 10.31 -12.81
N VAL A 286 1.62 9.24 -12.03
CA VAL A 286 2.90 8.49 -12.05
C VAL A 286 2.83 7.19 -12.85
N ASN A 287 1.64 6.60 -12.99
CA ASN A 287 1.40 5.35 -13.75
C ASN A 287 0.07 5.42 -14.52
N PRO A 288 -0.01 6.19 -15.62
CA PRO A 288 -1.24 6.35 -16.39
C PRO A 288 -1.74 5.03 -17.00
N ALA A 289 -0.87 4.09 -17.35
CA ALA A 289 -1.25 2.77 -17.85
C ALA A 289 -1.93 1.93 -16.75
N GLY A 290 -1.35 1.93 -15.53
CA GLY A 290 -1.98 1.31 -14.36
C GLY A 290 -3.33 1.95 -14.04
N PHE A 291 -3.44 3.27 -14.15
CA PHE A 291 -4.70 3.97 -13.97
C PHE A 291 -5.75 3.54 -15.03
N ALA A 292 -5.36 3.40 -16.28
CA ALA A 292 -6.24 2.94 -17.35
C ALA A 292 -6.74 1.50 -17.17
N SER A 293 -6.03 0.67 -16.39
CA SER A 293 -6.45 -0.70 -16.06
C SER A 293 -7.49 -0.80 -14.93
N LEU A 294 -7.73 0.31 -14.19
CA LEU A 294 -8.66 0.34 -13.05
C LEU A 294 -10.07 -0.20 -13.35
N PRO A 295 -10.69 0.08 -14.52
CA PRO A 295 -12.01 -0.47 -14.84
C PRO A 295 -12.08 -2.00 -14.74
N ILE A 296 -10.99 -2.72 -15.00
CA ILE A 296 -10.94 -4.18 -14.90
C ILE A 296 -10.43 -4.63 -13.52
N THR A 297 -9.36 -4.02 -13.01
CA THR A 297 -8.77 -4.44 -11.73
C THR A 297 -9.64 -4.12 -10.53
N PHE A 298 -10.53 -3.14 -10.65
CA PHE A 298 -11.55 -2.81 -9.64
C PHE A 298 -12.75 -3.77 -9.79
N THR A 299 -12.59 -4.99 -9.32
CA THR A 299 -13.48 -6.13 -9.64
C THR A 299 -14.85 -6.07 -8.98
N SER A 300 -15.02 -5.32 -7.88
CA SER A 300 -16.27 -5.25 -7.11
C SER A 300 -17.49 -4.73 -7.90
N PRO A 301 -17.39 -3.63 -8.68
CA PRO A 301 -18.52 -3.16 -9.50
C PRO A 301 -18.97 -4.20 -10.52
N TRP A 302 -18.05 -4.92 -11.15
CA TRP A 302 -18.37 -5.96 -12.12
C TRP A 302 -19.05 -7.17 -11.47
N LEU A 303 -18.61 -7.56 -10.26
CA LEU A 303 -19.25 -8.61 -9.49
C LEU A 303 -20.70 -8.23 -9.13
N VAL A 304 -20.92 -7.00 -8.65
CA VAL A 304 -22.27 -6.51 -8.31
C VAL A 304 -23.14 -6.42 -9.56
N LEU A 305 -22.61 -5.88 -10.67
CA LEU A 305 -23.34 -5.80 -11.93
C LEU A 305 -23.72 -7.18 -12.44
N GLY A 306 -22.77 -8.12 -12.50
CA GLY A 306 -23.00 -9.49 -12.93
C GLY A 306 -24.06 -10.19 -12.08
N ALA A 307 -23.94 -10.12 -10.76
CA ALA A 307 -24.90 -10.68 -9.82
C ALA A 307 -26.32 -10.09 -9.99
N SER A 308 -26.40 -8.76 -10.15
CA SER A 308 -27.67 -8.06 -10.38
C SER A 308 -28.35 -8.49 -11.68
N LEU A 309 -27.57 -8.63 -12.76
CA LEU A 309 -28.09 -9.08 -14.05
C LEU A 309 -28.58 -10.54 -13.98
N VAL A 310 -27.84 -11.42 -13.29
CA VAL A 310 -28.26 -12.81 -13.05
C VAL A 310 -29.54 -12.86 -12.21
N ALA A 311 -29.67 -12.02 -11.19
CA ALA A 311 -30.88 -11.95 -10.37
C ALA A 311 -32.10 -11.41 -11.15
N LEU A 312 -31.89 -10.46 -12.07
CA LEU A 312 -33.00 -9.85 -12.85
C LEU A 312 -33.44 -10.74 -14.02
N TYR A 313 -32.51 -11.34 -14.76
CA TYR A 313 -32.77 -12.08 -16.01
C TYR A 313 -32.69 -13.60 -15.84
N GLY A 314 -32.32 -14.11 -14.68
CA GLY A 314 -32.28 -15.54 -14.36
C GLY A 314 -33.66 -16.20 -14.32
N PRO A 315 -33.74 -17.54 -14.18
CA PRO A 315 -35.02 -18.29 -14.28
C PRO A 315 -36.12 -17.84 -13.32
N HIS A 316 -35.75 -17.25 -12.19
CA HIS A 316 -36.65 -16.72 -11.15
C HIS A 316 -36.62 -15.19 -11.03
N GLY A 317 -35.99 -14.51 -11.99
CA GLY A 317 -35.79 -13.06 -11.95
C GLY A 317 -37.04 -12.27 -12.36
N ALA A 318 -37.12 -11.03 -11.88
CA ALA A 318 -38.24 -10.12 -12.15
C ALA A 318 -38.43 -9.81 -13.65
N LEU A 319 -37.38 -9.95 -14.45
CA LEU A 319 -37.38 -9.75 -15.91
C LEU A 319 -37.14 -11.08 -16.66
N ALA A 320 -37.40 -12.20 -15.99
CA ALA A 320 -37.39 -13.53 -16.63
C ALA A 320 -38.39 -13.54 -17.81
N PRO A 321 -38.07 -14.16 -18.94
CA PRO A 321 -38.71 -13.88 -20.21
C PRO A 321 -40.18 -14.32 -20.25
N ALA A 322 -41.07 -13.38 -19.98
CA ALA A 322 -42.42 -13.44 -20.54
C ALA A 322 -42.41 -12.89 -22.00
N SER A 323 -41.31 -12.36 -22.51
CA SER A 323 -41.17 -11.86 -23.88
C SER A 323 -39.77 -12.12 -24.45
N THR A 324 -39.73 -12.94 -25.49
CA THR A 324 -38.53 -13.31 -26.27
C THR A 324 -37.91 -12.18 -27.08
N ALA A 325 -38.39 -10.95 -27.00
CA ALA A 325 -37.96 -9.85 -27.86
C ALA A 325 -36.88 -8.93 -27.30
N ALA A 326 -36.62 -8.94 -25.98
CA ALA A 326 -35.60 -8.09 -25.35
C ALA A 326 -34.73 -8.84 -24.33
N GLY A 327 -34.80 -10.16 -24.26
CA GLY A 327 -34.13 -10.98 -23.28
C GLY A 327 -32.63 -11.13 -23.53
N MET A 328 -31.86 -11.26 -22.44
CA MET A 328 -30.44 -11.62 -22.51
C MET A 328 -30.27 -13.00 -23.12
N PRO A 329 -29.29 -13.22 -24.02
CA PRO A 329 -28.99 -14.58 -24.54
C PRO A 329 -28.66 -15.55 -23.40
N ALA A 330 -29.20 -16.79 -23.48
CA ALA A 330 -28.95 -17.80 -22.44
C ALA A 330 -27.45 -18.05 -22.18
N ALA A 331 -26.62 -18.04 -23.22
CA ALA A 331 -25.18 -18.17 -23.10
C ALA A 331 -24.55 -16.98 -22.34
N ALA A 332 -25.03 -15.76 -22.56
CA ALA A 332 -24.56 -14.57 -21.84
C ALA A 332 -24.94 -14.66 -20.36
N LEU A 333 -26.16 -15.10 -20.05
CA LEU A 333 -26.64 -15.31 -18.67
C LEU A 333 -25.81 -16.38 -17.96
N ALA A 334 -25.53 -17.50 -18.64
CA ALA A 334 -24.71 -18.58 -18.08
C ALA A 334 -23.26 -18.09 -17.80
N ALA A 335 -22.68 -17.31 -18.72
CA ALA A 335 -21.36 -16.72 -18.52
C ALA A 335 -21.33 -15.73 -17.34
N LEU A 336 -22.35 -14.89 -17.19
CA LEU A 336 -22.47 -13.98 -16.03
C LEU A 336 -22.65 -14.73 -14.72
N ALA A 337 -23.43 -15.81 -14.70
CA ALA A 337 -23.60 -16.64 -13.52
C ALA A 337 -22.27 -17.30 -13.11
N ALA A 338 -21.54 -17.88 -14.06
CA ALA A 338 -20.21 -18.44 -13.82
C ALA A 338 -19.21 -17.37 -13.32
N SER A 339 -19.21 -16.18 -13.95
CA SER A 339 -18.40 -15.05 -13.53
C SER A 339 -18.74 -14.58 -12.11
N THR A 340 -20.04 -14.53 -11.77
CA THR A 340 -20.49 -14.15 -10.41
C THR A 340 -20.01 -15.15 -9.37
N VAL A 341 -20.19 -16.45 -9.61
CA VAL A 341 -19.69 -17.51 -8.70
C VAL A 341 -18.17 -17.43 -8.55
N GLY A 342 -17.44 -17.33 -9.66
CA GLY A 342 -15.99 -17.18 -9.64
C GLY A 342 -15.52 -15.93 -8.90
N GLY A 343 -16.21 -14.80 -9.07
CA GLY A 343 -15.94 -13.56 -8.36
C GLY A 343 -16.16 -13.67 -6.84
N ILE A 344 -17.22 -14.35 -6.41
CA ILE A 344 -17.49 -14.63 -4.98
C ILE A 344 -16.37 -15.52 -4.42
N VAL A 345 -16.02 -16.60 -5.11
CA VAL A 345 -14.92 -17.48 -4.69
C VAL A 345 -13.61 -16.72 -4.56
N ALA A 346 -13.28 -15.87 -5.54
CA ALA A 346 -12.09 -15.02 -5.48
C ALA A 346 -12.10 -14.10 -4.26
N ARG A 347 -13.24 -13.46 -3.93
CA ARG A 347 -13.37 -12.58 -2.76
C ARG A 347 -13.20 -13.32 -1.45
N ILE A 348 -13.83 -14.48 -1.29
CA ILE A 348 -13.66 -15.32 -0.10
C ILE A 348 -12.19 -15.73 0.04
N ALA A 349 -11.55 -16.16 -1.04
CA ALA A 349 -10.15 -16.56 -1.03
C ALA A 349 -9.20 -15.39 -0.68
N LEU A 350 -9.43 -14.19 -1.23
CA LEU A 350 -8.66 -12.99 -0.90
C LEU A 350 -8.84 -12.58 0.56
N HIS A 351 -10.08 -12.62 1.07
CA HIS A 351 -10.38 -12.29 2.46
C HIS A 351 -9.69 -13.25 3.43
N VAL A 352 -9.88 -14.55 3.24
CA VAL A 352 -9.24 -15.59 4.08
C VAL A 352 -7.73 -15.45 4.04
N ARG A 353 -7.14 -15.27 2.85
CA ARG A 353 -5.69 -15.08 2.69
C ARG A 353 -5.19 -13.76 3.28
N GLY A 354 -5.95 -12.69 3.22
CA GLY A 354 -5.64 -11.41 3.84
C GLY A 354 -5.69 -11.45 5.37
N SER A 355 -6.66 -12.16 5.95
CA SER A 355 -6.85 -12.28 7.40
C SER A 355 -5.85 -13.23 8.07
N THR A 356 -5.31 -14.20 7.34
CA THR A 356 -4.41 -15.25 7.88
C THR A 356 -2.92 -14.92 7.73
N GLY A 357 -2.54 -13.71 7.30
CA GLY A 357 -1.14 -13.29 7.21
C GLY A 357 -0.31 -14.07 6.19
N TRP A 358 -0.91 -14.43 5.06
CA TRP A 358 -0.31 -15.25 4.01
C TRP A 358 0.88 -14.61 3.33
#